data_2c0e98740175fd86c6ed403ec3b5445f
#
_entry.id   2c0e98740175fd86c6ed403ec3b5445f
#
_cell.length_a   1.000
_cell.length_b   1.000
_cell.length_c   1.000
_cell.angle_alpha   90.00
_cell.angle_beta   90.00
_cell.angle_gamma   90.00
#
_symmetry.space_group_name_H-M   'P 1'
#
loop_
_entity.id
_entity.type
_entity.pdbx_description
1 polymer ?
#
loop_
_entity_poly.entity_id
_entity_poly.type
_entity_poly.pdbx_seq_one_letter_code
_entity_poly.pdbx_strand_id
1 'polypeptide(L)'
;TPERGFFRDDDGYQEVPERVGAGPKRYPIREYESRAPLRQEYYVVNFDPGSLVAVNYPVRVAPLQNWQDSSFNAIYRVESRSSRATPEELTEVGGPGEAEEKWLRYYTSGGDSPLLRQLAQEVTSEARGYYEKVLAIERYLQEEYFYSLKPGVAADGDQLHHFLFTSRKGYCSYFAFSMAMMTRSLGIPSRVAVGFFLDPRQEVLNFYPVRANMAHA
;
A
#
# COMPACT_ATOMS: atom_id res chain seq x y z
N THR A 1 -5.15 1.48 26.08
CA THR A 1 -5.85 1.82 24.84
C THR A 1 -5.78 3.32 24.67
N PRO A 2 -5.06 3.87 23.68
CA PRO A 2 -5.13 5.29 23.41
C PRO A 2 -6.53 5.61 22.92
N GLU A 3 -7.19 6.56 23.57
CA GLU A 3 -8.46 7.11 23.14
C GLU A 3 -8.32 7.60 21.69
N ARG A 4 -9.01 6.96 20.80
CA ARG A 4 -9.15 7.41 19.42
C ARG A 4 -10.11 8.60 19.41
N GLY A 5 -9.57 9.79 19.52
CA GLY A 5 -10.35 11.02 19.36
C GLY A 5 -10.75 11.16 17.88
N PHE A 6 -11.93 10.72 17.54
CA PHE A 6 -12.56 11.06 16.27
C PHE A 6 -13.35 12.35 16.47
N PHE A 7 -13.07 13.36 15.69
CA PHE A 7 -13.90 14.56 15.62
C PHE A 7 -14.97 14.34 14.56
N ARG A 8 -16.22 14.49 14.96
CA ARG A 8 -17.38 14.46 14.06
C ARG A 8 -17.57 15.87 13.50
N ASP A 9 -17.57 16.02 12.18
CA ASP A 9 -17.95 17.27 11.56
C ASP A 9 -19.46 17.36 11.36
N ASP A 10 -19.93 18.53 10.93
CA ASP A 10 -21.37 18.80 10.76
C ASP A 10 -22.03 17.91 9.69
N ASP A 11 -21.24 17.35 8.76
CA ASP A 11 -21.71 16.43 7.72
C ASP A 11 -21.75 14.96 8.20
N GLY A 12 -21.41 14.69 9.45
CA GLY A 12 -21.37 13.35 10.03
C GLY A 12 -20.15 12.52 9.65
N TYR A 13 -19.16 13.12 9.02
CA TYR A 13 -17.87 12.50 8.76
C TYR A 13 -16.93 12.60 9.97
N GLN A 14 -16.06 11.65 10.07
CA GLN A 14 -14.93 11.68 11.01
C GLN A 14 -13.65 11.84 10.22
N GLU A 15 -12.81 12.78 10.61
CA GLU A 15 -11.48 12.88 10.02
C GLU A 15 -10.66 11.67 10.42
N VAL A 16 -10.02 11.04 9.45
CA VAL A 16 -9.07 9.96 9.68
C VAL A 16 -7.75 10.60 10.06
N PRO A 17 -7.26 10.40 11.30
CA PRO A 17 -5.98 10.98 11.71
C PRO A 17 -4.87 10.40 10.85
N GLU A 18 -4.04 11.27 10.29
CA GLU A 18 -2.84 10.86 9.57
C GLU A 18 -1.86 10.24 10.58
N ARG A 19 -1.76 8.91 10.59
CA ARG A 19 -0.80 8.20 11.42
C ARG A 19 0.44 7.87 10.62
N VAL A 20 1.46 8.64 10.85
CA VAL A 20 2.81 8.26 10.44
C VAL A 20 3.62 7.99 11.73
N GLY A 21 3.93 6.73 11.98
CA GLY A 21 4.78 6.30 13.08
C GLY A 21 4.12 6.27 14.47
N ALA A 22 4.81 5.74 15.45
CA ALA A 22 4.38 5.63 16.84
C ALA A 22 4.50 6.98 17.57
N GLY A 23 3.56 7.90 17.31
CA GLY A 23 3.46 9.17 18.02
C GLY A 23 2.37 10.09 17.44
N PRO A 24 1.70 10.87 18.28
CA PRO A 24 0.61 11.74 17.85
C PRO A 24 1.18 13.04 17.26
N LYS A 25 1.70 12.98 16.03
CA LYS A 25 1.97 14.19 15.27
C LYS A 25 0.99 14.24 14.10
N ARG A 26 0.13 15.26 14.10
CA ARG A 26 -0.62 15.68 12.92
C ARG A 26 0.39 16.25 11.93
N TYR A 27 0.58 15.56 10.82
CA TYR A 27 1.25 16.17 9.68
C TYR A 27 0.21 16.92 8.87
N PRO A 28 0.46 18.18 8.47
CA PRO A 28 -0.45 18.87 7.59
C PRO A 28 -0.61 18.03 6.31
N ILE A 29 -1.86 17.74 5.96
CA ILE A 29 -2.18 17.10 4.68
C ILE A 29 -1.74 18.08 3.61
N ARG A 30 -0.64 17.80 2.92
CA ARG A 30 -0.26 18.54 1.73
C ARG A 30 -1.30 18.22 0.68
N GLU A 31 -2.02 19.22 0.23
CA GLU A 31 -2.84 19.07 -0.97
C GLU A 31 -1.86 18.92 -2.15
N TYR A 32 -1.87 17.74 -2.73
CA TYR A 32 -1.15 17.45 -3.94
C TYR A 32 -2.11 17.64 -5.11
N GLU A 33 -1.76 18.45 -6.08
CA GLU A 33 -2.56 18.71 -7.30
C GLU A 33 -2.86 17.40 -8.06
N SER A 34 -1.94 16.43 -7.99
CA SER A 34 -2.07 15.11 -8.59
C SER A 34 -3.02 14.15 -7.85
N ARG A 35 -3.74 14.62 -6.81
CA ARG A 35 -4.71 13.80 -6.07
C ARG A 35 -6.12 14.34 -6.25
N ALA A 36 -7.06 13.44 -6.50
CA ALA A 36 -8.47 13.78 -6.64
C ALA A 36 -9.31 13.11 -5.55
N PRO A 37 -10.43 13.74 -5.15
CA PRO A 37 -11.36 13.15 -4.21
C PRO A 37 -12.01 11.91 -4.83
N LEU A 38 -12.08 10.85 -4.05
CA LEU A 38 -12.78 9.62 -4.38
C LEU A 38 -13.70 9.27 -3.21
N ARG A 39 -15.00 9.14 -3.49
CA ARG A 39 -16.01 8.72 -2.51
C ARG A 39 -16.40 7.28 -2.76
N GLN A 40 -16.37 6.45 -1.72
CA GLN A 40 -16.71 5.05 -1.77
C GLN A 40 -17.58 4.66 -0.60
N GLU A 41 -18.47 3.69 -0.80
CA GLU A 41 -19.30 3.08 0.23
C GLU A 41 -18.89 1.61 0.39
N TYR A 42 -18.82 1.18 1.65
CA TYR A 42 -18.43 -0.15 2.03
C TYR A 42 -19.56 -0.83 2.77
N TYR A 43 -19.96 -2.00 2.29
CA TYR A 43 -20.97 -2.87 2.86
C TYR A 43 -20.29 -4.13 3.35
N VAL A 44 -20.00 -4.21 4.64
CA VAL A 44 -19.15 -5.22 5.24
C VAL A 44 -19.99 -6.35 5.81
N VAL A 45 -19.85 -7.55 5.27
CA VAL A 45 -20.53 -8.77 5.75
C VAL A 45 -19.70 -9.47 6.83
N ASN A 46 -18.41 -9.69 6.56
CA ASN A 46 -17.52 -10.42 7.46
C ASN A 46 -16.08 -9.89 7.33
N PHE A 47 -15.71 -9.00 8.20
CA PHE A 47 -14.35 -8.46 8.33
C PHE A 47 -14.11 -8.04 9.78
N ASP A 48 -12.84 -7.88 10.16
CA ASP A 48 -12.47 -7.43 11.49
C ASP A 48 -13.16 -6.09 11.83
N PRO A 49 -14.02 -6.04 12.85
CA PRO A 49 -14.76 -4.82 13.20
C PRO A 49 -13.84 -3.69 13.72
N GLY A 50 -12.61 -4.02 14.11
CA GLY A 50 -11.60 -3.05 14.51
C GLY A 50 -10.86 -2.40 13.35
N SER A 51 -11.11 -2.84 12.11
CA SER A 51 -10.42 -2.39 10.91
C SER A 51 -11.38 -1.77 9.89
N LEU A 52 -10.95 -0.68 9.27
CA LEU A 52 -11.65 -0.07 8.14
C LEU A 52 -10.85 -0.27 6.87
N VAL A 53 -11.49 -0.76 5.84
CA VAL A 53 -10.93 -0.84 4.49
C VAL A 53 -11.24 0.45 3.76
N ALA A 54 -10.27 1.00 3.06
CA ALA A 54 -10.45 2.20 2.24
C ALA A 54 -9.42 2.21 1.11
N VAL A 55 -9.70 2.96 0.05
CA VAL A 55 -8.66 3.32 -0.92
C VAL A 55 -7.61 4.18 -0.25
N ASN A 56 -6.38 4.07 -0.75
CA ASN A 56 -5.23 4.79 -0.21
C ASN A 56 -5.50 6.28 0.01
N TYR A 57 -5.00 6.79 1.12
CA TYR A 57 -5.15 8.16 1.58
C TYR A 57 -6.59 8.55 1.96
N PRO A 58 -7.24 7.78 2.87
CA PRO A 58 -8.55 8.16 3.39
C PRO A 58 -8.41 9.41 4.26
N VAL A 59 -9.29 10.37 4.04
CA VAL A 59 -9.32 11.64 4.79
C VAL A 59 -10.52 11.76 5.71
N ARG A 60 -11.65 11.16 5.32
CA ARG A 60 -12.91 11.21 6.09
C ARG A 60 -13.62 9.87 6.04
N VAL A 61 -14.27 9.52 7.13
CA VAL A 61 -15.14 8.34 7.22
C VAL A 61 -16.45 8.71 7.92
N ALA A 62 -17.56 8.21 7.40
CA ALA A 62 -18.89 8.38 8.02
C ALA A 62 -19.59 7.02 8.09
N PRO A 63 -20.13 6.65 9.26
CA PRO A 63 -21.02 5.51 9.34
C PRO A 63 -22.32 5.83 8.56
N LEU A 64 -22.82 4.83 7.84
CA LEU A 64 -24.11 4.89 7.21
C LEU A 64 -25.13 4.08 8.02
N GLN A 65 -26.40 4.42 7.85
CA GLN A 65 -27.47 3.68 8.50
C GLN A 65 -27.50 2.25 7.98
N ASN A 66 -27.43 1.28 8.89
CA ASN A 66 -27.66 -0.11 8.57
C ASN A 66 -29.14 -0.44 8.68
N TRP A 67 -29.63 -1.34 7.80
CA TRP A 67 -31.02 -1.77 7.84
C TRP A 67 -31.22 -2.81 8.93
N GLN A 68 -32.40 -2.80 9.52
CA GLN A 68 -32.82 -3.84 10.43
C GLN A 68 -32.83 -5.18 9.66
N ASP A 69 -32.32 -6.24 10.27
CA ASP A 69 -32.18 -7.58 9.66
C ASP A 69 -31.21 -7.67 8.44
N SER A 70 -30.35 -6.68 8.25
CA SER A 70 -29.33 -6.75 7.21
C SER A 70 -28.22 -7.76 7.59
N SER A 71 -27.65 -8.40 6.59
CA SER A 71 -26.46 -9.28 6.77
C SER A 71 -25.15 -8.50 6.88
N PHE A 72 -25.19 -7.16 6.85
CA PHE A 72 -23.99 -6.34 6.95
C PHE A 72 -23.63 -6.05 8.41
N ASN A 73 -22.39 -6.32 8.78
CA ASN A 73 -21.85 -5.98 10.10
C ASN A 73 -21.53 -4.50 10.25
N ALA A 74 -21.19 -3.85 9.15
CA ALA A 74 -20.94 -2.41 9.09
C ALA A 74 -21.24 -1.88 7.69
N ILE A 75 -21.76 -0.65 7.65
CA ILE A 75 -21.90 0.12 6.41
C ILE A 75 -21.30 1.49 6.68
N TYR A 76 -20.37 1.91 5.84
CA TYR A 76 -19.72 3.22 5.99
C TYR A 76 -19.29 3.80 4.66
N ARG A 77 -19.16 5.12 4.63
CA ARG A 77 -18.67 5.88 3.49
C ARG A 77 -17.29 6.42 3.82
N VAL A 78 -16.39 6.38 2.83
CA VAL A 78 -15.06 6.97 2.93
C VAL A 78 -14.86 7.98 1.82
N GLU A 79 -14.25 9.10 2.15
CA GLU A 79 -13.63 10.01 1.20
C GLU A 79 -12.12 9.82 1.27
N SER A 80 -11.53 9.54 0.12
CA SER A 80 -10.08 9.37 -0.05
C SER A 80 -9.53 10.39 -1.04
N ARG A 81 -8.23 10.64 -0.99
CA ARG A 81 -7.49 11.43 -1.98
C ARG A 81 -6.68 10.48 -2.86
N SER A 82 -7.30 9.95 -3.90
CA SER A 82 -6.66 9.02 -4.82
C SER A 82 -5.66 9.71 -5.73
N SER A 83 -4.51 9.09 -5.95
CA SER A 83 -3.52 9.61 -6.90
C SER A 83 -4.06 9.57 -8.33
N ARG A 84 -3.79 10.63 -9.09
CA ARG A 84 -4.01 10.75 -10.53
C ARG A 84 -2.73 11.14 -11.26
N ALA A 85 -1.60 11.03 -10.58
CA ALA A 85 -0.31 11.36 -11.17
C ALA A 85 -0.07 10.50 -12.42
N THR A 86 0.32 11.15 -13.49
CA THR A 86 0.69 10.48 -14.74
C THR A 86 2.13 9.96 -14.66
N PRO A 87 2.52 9.01 -15.53
CA PRO A 87 3.91 8.56 -15.62
C PRO A 87 4.91 9.70 -15.84
N GLU A 88 4.54 10.69 -16.65
CA GLU A 88 5.36 11.87 -16.93
C GLU A 88 5.60 12.69 -15.66
N GLU A 89 4.52 13.02 -14.93
CA GLU A 89 4.62 13.74 -13.64
C GLU A 89 5.46 12.97 -12.62
N LEU A 90 5.32 11.64 -12.56
CA LEU A 90 6.10 10.80 -11.64
C LEU A 90 7.59 10.72 -12.02
N THR A 91 7.91 10.81 -13.30
CA THR A 91 9.30 10.83 -13.80
C THR A 91 10.00 12.13 -13.43
N GLU A 92 9.28 13.24 -13.39
CA GLU A 92 9.80 14.56 -13.02
C GLU A 92 10.03 14.72 -11.51
N VAL A 93 9.43 13.84 -10.70
CA VAL A 93 9.61 13.88 -9.24
C VAL A 93 11.06 13.49 -8.89
N GLY A 94 11.77 14.41 -8.31
CA GLY A 94 13.15 14.23 -7.86
C GLY A 94 13.25 13.34 -6.64
N GLY A 95 13.45 13.16 -5.72
CA GLY A 95 13.44 12.37 -4.52
C GLY A 95 12.58 13.02 -3.43
N PRO A 96 12.63 12.49 -2.22
CA PRO A 96 11.78 12.93 -1.11
C PRO A 96 12.05 14.35 -0.62
N GLY A 97 12.90 15.13 -1.27
CA GLY A 97 13.25 16.49 -0.89
C GLY A 97 13.83 16.57 0.52
N GLU A 98 13.59 17.69 1.21
CA GLU A 98 13.91 17.89 2.63
C GLU A 98 12.89 17.22 3.56
N ALA A 99 12.39 16.03 3.21
CA ALA A 99 11.51 15.29 4.08
C ALA A 99 12.21 15.01 5.42
N GLU A 100 11.43 14.99 6.50
CA GLU A 100 11.98 14.73 7.84
C GLU A 100 12.86 13.48 7.82
N GLU A 101 14.13 13.60 8.14
CA GLU A 101 15.15 12.55 8.12
C GLU A 101 14.72 11.30 8.92
N LYS A 102 13.95 11.48 9.98
CA LYS A 102 13.37 10.41 10.78
C LYS A 102 12.35 9.58 9.98
N TRP A 103 11.53 10.22 9.16
CA TRP A 103 10.54 9.58 8.31
C TRP A 103 11.22 8.79 7.20
N LEU A 104 12.20 9.39 6.54
CA LEU A 104 13.01 8.70 5.52
C LEU A 104 13.69 7.47 6.09
N ARG A 105 14.37 7.59 7.23
CA ARG A 105 15.02 6.46 7.89
C ARG A 105 14.06 5.32 8.21
N TYR A 106 12.85 5.62 8.65
CA TYR A 106 11.84 4.59 8.94
C TYR A 106 11.44 3.81 7.69
N TYR A 107 11.15 4.50 6.58
CA TYR A 107 10.67 3.87 5.35
C TYR A 107 11.77 3.35 4.42
N THR A 108 13.03 3.60 4.74
CA THR A 108 14.19 3.01 4.07
C THR A 108 14.89 1.94 4.91
N SER A 109 14.49 1.75 6.17
CA SER A 109 15.09 0.75 7.06
C SER A 109 14.85 -0.68 6.56
N GLY A 110 15.77 -1.58 6.87
CA GLY A 110 15.71 -3.00 6.48
C GLY A 110 16.27 -3.33 5.10
N GLY A 111 16.61 -2.33 4.27
CA GLY A 111 17.27 -2.52 2.98
C GLY A 111 18.79 -2.67 3.04
N ASP A 112 19.35 -3.06 4.19
CA ASP A 112 20.80 -2.99 4.45
C ASP A 112 21.60 -4.19 3.90
N SER A 113 20.94 -5.23 3.39
CA SER A 113 21.63 -6.40 2.80
C SER A 113 22.48 -5.99 1.60
N PRO A 114 23.80 -6.27 1.60
CA PRO A 114 24.67 -5.96 0.48
C PRO A 114 24.27 -6.66 -0.82
N LEU A 115 23.86 -7.94 -0.74
CA LEU A 115 23.40 -8.71 -1.90
C LEU A 115 22.12 -8.14 -2.49
N LEU A 116 21.18 -7.74 -1.64
CA LEU A 116 19.94 -7.11 -2.09
C LEU A 116 20.21 -5.76 -2.77
N ARG A 117 21.10 -4.96 -2.20
CA ARG A 117 21.52 -3.68 -2.79
C ARG A 117 22.21 -3.88 -4.13
N GLN A 118 23.11 -4.85 -4.24
CA GLN A 118 23.77 -5.18 -5.50
C GLN A 118 22.74 -5.56 -6.56
N LEU A 119 21.83 -6.47 -6.26
CA LEU A 119 20.76 -6.87 -7.19
C LEU A 119 19.91 -5.67 -7.61
N ALA A 120 19.49 -4.84 -6.66
CA ALA A 120 18.67 -3.66 -6.96
C ALA A 120 19.43 -2.65 -7.84
N GLN A 121 20.74 -2.46 -7.62
CA GLN A 121 21.58 -1.60 -8.45
C GLN A 121 21.76 -2.14 -9.86
N GLU A 122 21.97 -3.43 -10.01
CA GLU A 122 22.09 -4.09 -11.31
C GLU A 122 20.80 -3.95 -12.12
N VAL A 123 19.66 -4.26 -11.50
CA VAL A 123 18.33 -4.16 -12.12
C VAL A 123 17.99 -2.72 -12.54
N THR A 124 18.46 -1.73 -11.80
CA THR A 124 18.13 -0.32 -12.02
C THR A 124 19.26 0.49 -12.66
N SER A 125 20.28 -0.18 -13.23
CA SER A 125 21.50 0.47 -13.73
C SER A 125 21.24 1.50 -14.84
N GLU A 126 20.21 1.30 -15.64
CA GLU A 126 19.83 2.22 -16.74
C GLU A 126 18.75 3.24 -16.33
N ALA A 127 18.15 3.08 -15.17
CA ALA A 127 17.07 3.92 -14.69
C ALA A 127 17.59 5.23 -14.04
N ARG A 128 17.00 6.38 -14.40
CA ARG A 128 17.51 7.70 -14.00
C ARG A 128 16.78 8.31 -12.81
N GLY A 129 15.63 7.98 -12.48
CA GLY A 129 14.84 8.58 -11.40
C GLY A 129 14.24 7.54 -10.47
N TYR A 130 13.55 7.97 -9.44
CA TYR A 130 12.88 7.06 -8.53
C TYR A 130 11.80 6.24 -9.21
N TYR A 131 10.99 6.88 -10.03
CA TYR A 131 9.91 6.22 -10.75
C TYR A 131 10.42 5.14 -11.72
N GLU A 132 11.43 5.47 -12.52
CA GLU A 132 12.04 4.51 -13.46
C GLU A 132 12.68 3.33 -12.73
N LYS A 133 13.34 3.55 -11.58
CA LYS A 133 13.90 2.48 -10.74
C LYS A 133 12.82 1.55 -10.21
N VAL A 134 11.70 2.11 -9.74
CA VAL A 134 10.57 1.33 -9.25
C VAL A 134 9.99 0.47 -10.37
N LEU A 135 9.79 1.03 -11.57
CA LEU A 135 9.32 0.29 -12.75
C LEU A 135 10.29 -0.81 -13.21
N ALA A 136 11.59 -0.55 -13.14
CA ALA A 136 12.61 -1.55 -13.49
C ALA A 136 12.56 -2.74 -12.53
N ILE A 137 12.43 -2.49 -11.23
CA ILE A 137 12.29 -3.55 -10.22
C ILE A 137 10.98 -4.33 -10.43
N GLU A 138 9.86 -3.63 -10.66
CA GLU A 138 8.58 -4.28 -10.92
C GLU A 138 8.67 -5.22 -12.13
N ARG A 139 9.20 -4.75 -13.25
CA ARG A 139 9.37 -5.54 -14.47
C ARG A 139 10.27 -6.75 -14.21
N TYR A 140 11.41 -6.55 -13.56
CA TYR A 140 12.32 -7.63 -13.22
C TYR A 140 11.64 -8.73 -12.40
N LEU A 141 10.87 -8.36 -11.38
CA LEU A 141 10.15 -9.32 -10.57
C LEU A 141 9.05 -10.06 -11.36
N GLN A 142 8.39 -9.38 -12.30
CA GLN A 142 7.37 -9.99 -13.16
C GLN A 142 7.96 -10.95 -14.21
N GLU A 143 9.11 -10.65 -14.75
CA GLU A 143 9.75 -11.43 -15.82
C GLU A 143 10.58 -12.60 -15.30
N GLU A 144 11.27 -12.44 -14.16
CA GLU A 144 12.25 -13.40 -13.65
C GLU A 144 11.71 -14.33 -12.56
N TYR A 145 10.51 -14.05 -12.01
CA TYR A 145 9.94 -14.81 -10.90
C TYR A 145 8.56 -15.39 -11.24
N PHE A 146 8.25 -16.53 -10.65
CA PHE A 146 7.02 -17.26 -10.92
C PHE A 146 6.03 -17.12 -9.77
N TYR A 147 4.78 -16.83 -10.10
CA TYR A 147 3.73 -16.83 -9.10
C TYR A 147 3.39 -18.27 -8.68
N SER A 148 3.45 -18.54 -7.38
CA SER A 148 3.18 -19.85 -6.81
C SER A 148 2.69 -19.76 -5.37
N LEU A 149 1.63 -20.47 -5.04
CA LEU A 149 1.16 -20.65 -3.67
C LEU A 149 2.00 -21.65 -2.87
N LYS A 150 3.01 -22.27 -3.50
CA LYS A 150 3.95 -23.22 -2.90
C LYS A 150 5.38 -22.72 -3.10
N PRO A 151 5.80 -21.66 -2.40
CA PRO A 151 7.10 -21.02 -2.62
C PRO A 151 8.29 -21.84 -2.12
N GLY A 152 8.06 -22.86 -1.30
CA GLY A 152 9.10 -23.51 -0.52
C GLY A 152 9.37 -22.78 0.80
N VAL A 153 10.26 -23.35 1.61
CA VAL A 153 10.66 -22.81 2.91
C VAL A 153 12.17 -22.68 2.96
N ALA A 154 12.65 -21.53 3.37
CA ALA A 154 14.06 -21.30 3.59
C ALA A 154 14.57 -22.13 4.78
N ALA A 155 15.66 -22.88 4.59
CA ALA A 155 16.23 -23.71 5.63
C ALA A 155 16.83 -22.90 6.79
N ASP A 156 17.30 -21.68 6.50
CA ASP A 156 17.90 -20.73 7.42
C ASP A 156 16.91 -19.69 7.98
N GLY A 157 15.65 -19.75 7.53
CA GLY A 157 14.60 -18.81 7.91
C GLY A 157 14.60 -17.48 7.14
N ASP A 158 15.61 -17.19 6.30
CA ASP A 158 15.61 -16.00 5.45
C ASP A 158 14.80 -16.24 4.17
N GLN A 159 13.50 -16.05 4.30
CA GLN A 159 12.55 -16.32 3.24
C GLN A 159 12.66 -15.31 2.08
N LEU A 160 13.11 -14.09 2.34
CA LEU A 160 13.35 -13.08 1.31
C LEU A 160 14.53 -13.49 0.42
N HIS A 161 15.64 -13.87 1.05
CA HIS A 161 16.83 -14.35 0.34
C HIS A 161 16.50 -15.61 -0.47
N HIS A 162 15.80 -16.57 0.13
CA HIS A 162 15.37 -17.79 -0.55
C HIS A 162 14.51 -17.49 -1.78
N PHE A 163 13.57 -16.56 -1.69
CA PHE A 163 12.73 -16.13 -2.82
C PHE A 163 13.58 -15.49 -3.92
N LEU A 164 14.39 -14.50 -3.57
CA LEU A 164 15.13 -13.70 -4.56
C LEU A 164 16.27 -14.48 -5.24
N PHE A 165 16.98 -15.33 -4.51
CA PHE A 165 18.23 -15.91 -5.01
C PHE A 165 18.19 -17.43 -5.22
N THR A 166 17.15 -18.13 -4.75
CA THR A 166 17.10 -19.59 -4.79
C THR A 166 15.85 -20.11 -5.51
N SER A 167 14.66 -19.90 -4.95
CA SER A 167 13.44 -20.54 -5.46
C SER A 167 12.82 -19.82 -6.64
N ARG A 168 12.90 -18.51 -6.67
CA ARG A 168 12.23 -17.60 -7.63
C ARG A 168 10.71 -17.85 -7.75
N LYS A 169 10.11 -18.40 -6.69
CA LYS A 169 8.68 -18.75 -6.65
C LYS A 169 8.03 -18.19 -5.39
N GLY A 170 6.93 -17.46 -5.56
CA GLY A 170 6.20 -16.87 -4.45
C GLY A 170 4.82 -16.38 -4.84
N TYR A 171 4.05 -15.96 -3.86
CA TYR A 171 2.75 -15.31 -4.06
C TYR A 171 2.86 -13.80 -3.78
N CYS A 172 1.76 -13.06 -3.91
CA CYS A 172 1.75 -11.59 -3.88
C CYS A 172 2.63 -10.97 -2.79
N SER A 173 2.59 -11.48 -1.55
CA SER A 173 3.40 -10.93 -0.45
C SER A 173 4.90 -11.03 -0.69
N TYR A 174 5.38 -12.08 -1.37
CA TYR A 174 6.80 -12.22 -1.71
C TYR A 174 7.23 -11.14 -2.70
N PHE A 175 6.43 -10.90 -3.73
CA PHE A 175 6.68 -9.86 -4.73
C PHE A 175 6.65 -8.47 -4.11
N ALA A 176 5.58 -8.15 -3.37
CA ALA A 176 5.41 -6.85 -2.75
C ALA A 176 6.50 -6.55 -1.71
N PHE A 177 6.85 -7.54 -0.87
CA PHE A 177 7.89 -7.37 0.13
C PHE A 177 9.27 -7.24 -0.52
N SER A 178 9.59 -8.06 -1.52
CA SER A 178 10.86 -7.96 -2.25
C SER A 178 11.01 -6.61 -2.94
N MET A 179 9.98 -6.14 -3.61
CA MET A 179 9.96 -4.82 -4.23
C MET A 179 10.19 -3.71 -3.20
N ALA A 180 9.51 -3.76 -2.05
CA ALA A 180 9.71 -2.80 -0.99
C ALA A 180 11.15 -2.83 -0.43
N MET A 181 11.73 -4.01 -0.26
CA MET A 181 13.09 -4.14 0.26
C MET A 181 14.16 -3.72 -0.75
N MET A 182 13.99 -4.05 -2.04
CA MET A 182 14.86 -3.60 -3.11
C MET A 182 14.83 -2.06 -3.26
N THR A 183 13.66 -1.45 -3.24
CA THR A 183 13.54 0.01 -3.27
C THR A 183 14.18 0.67 -2.06
N ARG A 184 13.96 0.14 -0.85
CA ARG A 184 14.61 0.62 0.39
C ARG A 184 16.13 0.55 0.32
N SER A 185 16.69 -0.51 -0.27
CA SER A 185 18.14 -0.66 -0.43
C SER A 185 18.77 0.41 -1.32
N LEU A 186 17.97 1.01 -2.20
CA LEU A 186 18.35 2.16 -3.04
C LEU A 186 18.04 3.52 -2.40
N GLY A 187 17.60 3.54 -1.14
CA GLY A 187 17.21 4.77 -0.43
C GLY A 187 15.85 5.32 -0.84
N ILE A 188 15.03 4.55 -1.55
CA ILE A 188 13.68 4.94 -1.94
C ILE A 188 12.70 4.53 -0.82
N PRO A 189 12.02 5.49 -0.16
CA PRO A 189 11.09 5.19 0.92
C PRO A 189 9.92 4.34 0.38
N SER A 190 9.64 3.23 1.03
CA SER A 190 8.60 2.32 0.57
C SER A 190 7.92 1.57 1.71
N ARG A 191 6.70 1.13 1.45
CA ARG A 191 5.90 0.26 2.33
C ARG A 191 5.08 -0.70 1.50
N VAL A 192 4.79 -1.87 2.06
CA VAL A 192 3.83 -2.80 1.48
C VAL A 192 2.40 -2.33 1.81
N ALA A 193 1.56 -2.28 0.80
CA ALA A 193 0.12 -2.11 0.96
C ALA A 193 -0.54 -3.49 0.95
N VAL A 194 -1.50 -3.69 1.84
CA VAL A 194 -2.33 -4.90 1.89
C VAL A 194 -3.79 -4.53 1.75
N GLY A 195 -4.54 -5.33 1.03
CA GLY A 195 -5.96 -5.04 0.78
C GLY A 195 -6.62 -6.10 -0.08
N PHE A 196 -7.48 -5.66 -0.97
CA PHE A 196 -8.19 -6.55 -1.90
C PHE A 196 -8.04 -6.04 -3.32
N PHE A 197 -7.73 -6.93 -4.23
CA PHE A 197 -7.73 -6.62 -5.66
C PHE A 197 -9.17 -6.61 -6.19
N LEU A 198 -9.59 -5.47 -6.73
CA LEU A 198 -10.90 -5.32 -7.36
C LEU A 198 -10.74 -5.49 -8.88
N ASP A 199 -11.34 -6.55 -9.43
CA ASP A 199 -11.41 -6.73 -10.88
C ASP A 199 -12.57 -5.91 -11.43
N PRO A 200 -12.33 -4.89 -12.27
CA PRO A 200 -13.38 -4.07 -12.86
C PRO A 200 -14.43 -4.86 -13.64
N ARG A 201 -14.08 -6.05 -14.14
CA ARG A 201 -14.99 -6.92 -14.87
C ARG A 201 -16.01 -7.63 -13.98
N GLN A 202 -15.82 -7.59 -12.67
CA GLN A 202 -16.73 -8.19 -11.68
C GLN A 202 -17.71 -7.17 -11.08
N GLU A 203 -17.80 -5.99 -11.66
CA GLU A 203 -18.78 -4.99 -11.25
C GLU A 203 -20.21 -5.48 -11.51
N VAL A 204 -21.05 -5.38 -10.50
CA VAL A 204 -22.48 -5.70 -10.58
C VAL A 204 -23.29 -4.54 -9.99
N LEU A 205 -24.08 -3.86 -10.81
CA LEU A 205 -24.93 -2.74 -10.38
C LEU A 205 -24.18 -1.65 -9.59
N ASN A 206 -22.99 -1.27 -10.05
CA ASN A 206 -22.06 -0.34 -9.41
C ASN A 206 -21.47 -0.83 -8.07
N PHE A 207 -21.54 -2.13 -7.79
CA PHE A 207 -20.89 -2.76 -6.64
C PHE A 207 -19.77 -3.70 -7.09
N TYR A 208 -18.73 -3.76 -6.31
CA TYR A 208 -17.64 -4.72 -6.45
C TYR A 208 -17.75 -5.76 -5.31
N PRO A 209 -18.19 -6.99 -5.59
CA PRO A 209 -18.23 -8.04 -4.57
C PRO A 209 -16.80 -8.43 -4.18
N VAL A 210 -16.42 -8.18 -2.94
CA VAL A 210 -15.08 -8.49 -2.43
C VAL A 210 -15.12 -9.77 -1.60
N ARG A 211 -14.22 -10.70 -1.90
CA ARG A 211 -14.12 -12.01 -1.25
C ARG A 211 -12.72 -12.21 -0.66
N ALA A 212 -12.60 -13.12 0.31
CA ALA A 212 -11.32 -13.42 0.96
C ALA A 212 -10.20 -13.84 0.01
N ASN A 213 -10.54 -14.56 -1.08
CA ASN A 213 -9.57 -14.98 -2.10
C ASN A 213 -9.07 -13.82 -3.00
N MET A 214 -9.61 -12.62 -2.85
CA MET A 214 -9.15 -11.40 -3.52
C MET A 214 -8.14 -10.62 -2.66
N ALA A 215 -7.81 -11.14 -1.46
CA ALA A 215 -6.78 -10.55 -0.62
C ALA A 215 -5.44 -10.50 -1.37
N HIS A 216 -4.80 -9.33 -1.35
CA HIS A 216 -3.61 -9.05 -2.16
C HIS A 216 -2.66 -8.09 -1.42
N ALA A 217 -1.37 -8.16 -1.79
CA ALA A 217 -0.32 -7.27 -1.30
C ALA A 217 0.50 -6.74 -2.47
#